data_23306765176bc73195626d2e2143914b
#
_entry.id   23306765176bc73195626d2e2143914b
#
_cell.length_a   1.000
_cell.length_b   1.000
_cell.length_c   1.000
_cell.angle_alpha   90.00
_cell.angle_beta   90.00
_cell.angle_gamma   90.00
#
_symmetry.space_group_name_H-M   'P 1'
#
loop_
_entity.id
_entity.type
_entity.pdbx_description
1 polymer ?
#
loop_
_entity_poly.entity_id
_entity_poly.type
_entity_poly.pdbx_seq_one_letter_code
_entity_poly.pdbx_strand_id
1 'polypeptide(L)'
;MIPNSEKVALDYLRAELGAPVYVVPPKGAALPYVRVHRVGGDMRNIVTDAPLLIIGCYASDPYEAAELANRAREAMFNARGTWIGRTWVRWWEEVGGPAFFPDPDISATRYQFTGILTVATNTA
;
A
#
# COMPACT_ATOMS: atom_id res chain seq x y z
N MET A 1 -16.10 14.21 3.83
CA MET A 1 -15.57 13.17 4.73
C MET A 1 -14.16 12.77 4.29
N ILE A 2 -13.24 12.68 5.23
CA ILE A 2 -11.87 12.24 4.94
C ILE A 2 -11.86 10.72 4.76
N PRO A 3 -11.37 10.20 3.63
CA PRO A 3 -11.36 8.76 3.42
C PRO A 3 -10.34 8.05 4.33
N ASN A 4 -10.61 6.79 4.65
CA ASN A 4 -9.63 5.93 5.31
C ASN A 4 -8.67 5.42 4.23
N SER A 5 -7.50 6.04 4.13
CA SER A 5 -6.54 5.76 3.05
C SER A 5 -5.91 4.39 3.13
N GLU A 6 -5.78 3.80 4.32
CA GLU A 6 -5.33 2.41 4.44
C GLU A 6 -6.32 1.47 3.76
N LYS A 7 -7.61 1.67 4.04
CA LYS A 7 -8.65 0.84 3.44
C LYS A 7 -8.75 1.05 1.93
N VAL A 8 -8.63 2.29 1.48
CA VAL A 8 -8.62 2.61 0.04
C VAL A 8 -7.50 1.86 -0.67
N ALA A 9 -6.27 1.95 -0.15
CA ALA A 9 -5.12 1.28 -0.73
C ALA A 9 -5.25 -0.25 -0.64
N LEU A 10 -5.75 -0.77 0.48
CA LEU A 10 -5.96 -2.20 0.69
C LEU A 10 -6.94 -2.77 -0.34
N ASP A 11 -8.09 -2.15 -0.50
CA ASP A 11 -9.11 -2.62 -1.44
C ASP A 11 -8.59 -2.56 -2.89
N TYR A 12 -7.90 -1.49 -3.22
CA TYR A 12 -7.31 -1.30 -4.54
C TYR A 12 -6.25 -2.37 -4.85
N LEU A 13 -5.32 -2.59 -3.94
CA LEU A 13 -4.24 -3.55 -4.14
C LEU A 13 -4.76 -4.99 -4.19
N ARG A 14 -5.79 -5.33 -3.41
CA ARG A 14 -6.43 -6.64 -3.51
C ARG A 14 -6.94 -6.91 -4.91
N ALA A 15 -7.63 -5.94 -5.50
CA ALA A 15 -8.18 -6.07 -6.84
C ALA A 15 -7.07 -6.15 -7.90
N GLU A 16 -6.05 -5.30 -7.77
CA GLU A 16 -4.98 -5.21 -8.78
C GLU A 16 -3.99 -6.38 -8.72
N LEU A 17 -3.68 -6.87 -7.52
CA LEU A 17 -2.66 -7.91 -7.35
C LEU A 17 -3.24 -9.32 -7.34
N GLY A 18 -4.52 -9.47 -7.04
CA GLY A 18 -5.11 -10.78 -6.85
C GLY A 18 -4.49 -11.56 -5.68
N ALA A 19 -3.91 -10.87 -4.72
CA ALA A 19 -3.26 -11.42 -3.54
C ALA A 19 -3.91 -10.89 -2.27
N PRO A 20 -3.82 -11.62 -1.15
CA PRO A 20 -4.32 -11.10 0.12
C PRO A 20 -3.58 -9.83 0.54
N VAL A 21 -4.32 -8.82 0.99
CA VAL A 21 -3.79 -7.57 1.50
C VAL A 21 -4.42 -7.30 2.86
N TYR A 22 -3.60 -6.93 3.83
CA TYR A 22 -4.03 -6.70 5.21
C TYR A 22 -3.46 -5.41 5.76
N VAL A 23 -4.15 -4.81 6.70
CA VAL A 23 -3.54 -3.82 7.61
C VAL A 23 -2.83 -4.57 8.73
N VAL A 24 -3.53 -5.50 9.36
CA VAL A 24 -2.96 -6.41 10.34
C VAL A 24 -3.18 -7.84 9.86
N PRO A 25 -2.13 -8.54 9.39
CA PRO A 25 -2.29 -9.90 8.92
C PRO A 25 -2.75 -10.82 10.07
N PRO A 26 -3.62 -11.80 9.79
CA PRO A 26 -3.96 -12.80 10.79
C PRO A 26 -2.73 -13.65 11.12
N LYS A 27 -2.69 -14.17 12.35
CA LYS A 27 -1.61 -15.06 12.75
C LYS A 27 -1.60 -16.29 11.85
N GLY A 28 -0.43 -16.61 11.31
CA GLY A 28 -0.28 -17.74 10.39
C GLY A 28 -0.82 -17.47 8.98
N ALA A 29 -0.94 -16.21 8.58
CA ALA A 29 -1.37 -15.87 7.23
C ALA A 29 -0.51 -16.57 6.17
N ALA A 30 -1.16 -17.13 5.17
CA ALA A 30 -0.47 -17.83 4.09
C ALA A 30 0.27 -16.84 3.18
N LEU A 31 1.48 -17.22 2.76
CA LEU A 31 2.27 -16.44 1.81
C LEU A 31 1.83 -16.77 0.36
N PRO A 32 1.96 -15.81 -0.58
CA PRO A 32 2.39 -14.42 -0.37
C PRO A 32 1.24 -13.54 0.12
N TYR A 33 1.57 -12.45 0.77
CA TYR A 33 0.59 -11.42 1.11
C TYR A 33 1.23 -10.03 1.18
N VAL A 34 0.38 -9.00 1.17
CA VAL A 34 0.80 -7.61 1.24
C VAL A 34 0.22 -6.99 2.50
N ARG A 35 0.99 -6.16 3.15
CA ARG A 35 0.54 -5.38 4.30
C ARG A 35 0.63 -3.89 3.97
N VAL A 36 -0.45 -3.16 4.25
CA VAL A 36 -0.51 -1.70 4.06
C VAL A 36 -0.80 -1.05 5.39
N HIS A 37 -0.01 -0.04 5.77
CA HIS A 37 -0.36 0.77 6.92
C HIS A 37 0.13 2.21 6.78
N ARG A 38 -0.64 3.11 7.38
CA ARG A 38 -0.31 4.52 7.42
C ARG A 38 0.66 4.79 8.57
N VAL A 39 1.74 5.53 8.27
CA VAL A 39 2.76 5.90 9.26
C VAL A 39 2.91 7.40 9.40
N GLY A 40 1.95 8.16 8.91
CA GLY A 40 1.98 9.60 9.00
C GLY A 40 1.41 10.25 7.75
N GLY A 41 1.98 11.40 7.40
CA GLY A 41 1.46 12.22 6.32
C GLY A 41 0.34 13.14 6.79
N ASP A 42 0.35 14.36 6.30
CA ASP A 42 -0.54 15.41 6.79
C ASP A 42 -1.56 15.81 5.73
N MET A 43 -2.67 16.37 6.18
CA MET A 43 -3.56 17.08 5.27
C MET A 43 -2.83 18.28 4.71
N ARG A 44 -2.85 18.41 3.38
CA ARG A 44 -2.29 19.59 2.69
C ARG A 44 -3.19 20.79 2.86
N ASN A 45 -4.51 20.55 2.84
CA ASN A 45 -5.57 21.52 3.09
C ASN A 45 -6.84 20.73 3.35
N ILE A 46 -7.98 21.42 3.52
CA ILE A 46 -9.23 20.75 3.88
C ILE A 46 -9.76 19.80 2.79
N VAL A 47 -9.32 19.94 1.55
CA VAL A 47 -9.80 19.11 0.45
C VAL A 47 -8.76 18.07 -0.02
N THR A 48 -7.60 18.00 0.62
CA THR A 48 -6.51 17.11 0.19
C THR A 48 -5.77 16.52 1.38
N ASP A 49 -5.80 15.21 1.52
CA ASP A 49 -4.99 14.46 2.49
C ASP A 49 -3.84 13.78 1.77
N ALA A 50 -2.70 13.66 2.44
CA ALA A 50 -1.48 13.09 1.87
C ALA A 50 -0.88 12.03 2.81
N PRO A 51 -1.57 10.91 3.04
CA PRO A 51 -1.07 9.86 3.92
C PRO A 51 0.23 9.25 3.42
N LEU A 52 1.15 9.04 4.35
CA LEU A 52 2.37 8.29 4.12
C LEU A 52 2.08 6.82 4.42
N LEU A 53 2.22 5.97 3.41
CA LEU A 53 1.93 4.55 3.51
C LEU A 53 3.21 3.72 3.40
N ILE A 54 3.30 2.70 4.22
CA ILE A 54 4.29 1.63 4.05
C ILE A 54 3.55 0.43 3.47
N ILE A 55 4.11 -0.12 2.39
CA ILE A 55 3.58 -1.30 1.72
C ILE A 55 4.64 -2.39 1.80
N GLY A 56 4.36 -3.41 2.60
CA GLY A 56 5.24 -4.56 2.80
C GLY A 56 4.75 -5.76 2.02
N CYS A 57 5.66 -6.38 1.27
CA CYS A 57 5.35 -7.55 0.45
C CYS A 57 6.09 -8.75 0.99
N TYR A 58 5.34 -9.76 1.41
CA TYR A 58 5.84 -10.95 2.10
C TYR A 58 5.69 -12.16 1.19
N ALA A 59 6.77 -12.91 1.02
CA ALA A 59 6.78 -14.13 0.24
C ALA A 59 7.77 -15.13 0.82
N SER A 60 7.83 -16.33 0.23
CA SER A 60 8.69 -17.40 0.73
C SER A 60 10.17 -17.21 0.37
N ASP A 61 10.46 -16.43 -0.68
CA ASP A 61 11.84 -16.16 -1.11
C ASP A 61 12.01 -14.70 -1.55
N PRO A 62 13.27 -14.21 -1.62
CA PRO A 62 13.54 -12.81 -1.96
C PRO A 62 13.07 -12.39 -3.35
N TYR A 63 13.15 -13.27 -4.33
CA TYR A 63 12.77 -12.95 -5.71
C TYR A 63 11.27 -12.75 -5.83
N GLU A 64 10.50 -13.63 -5.22
CA GLU A 64 9.05 -13.56 -5.20
C GLU A 64 8.57 -12.30 -4.45
N ALA A 65 9.19 -12.00 -3.30
CA ALA A 65 8.85 -10.81 -2.53
C ALA A 65 9.17 -9.52 -3.30
N ALA A 66 10.33 -9.46 -3.95
CA ALA A 66 10.72 -8.31 -4.76
C ALA A 66 9.81 -8.13 -5.97
N GLU A 67 9.42 -9.21 -6.63
CA GLU A 67 8.49 -9.17 -7.75
C GLU A 67 7.12 -8.66 -7.30
N LEU A 68 6.63 -9.16 -6.19
CA LEU A 68 5.35 -8.70 -5.63
C LEU A 68 5.42 -7.20 -5.28
N ALA A 69 6.55 -6.75 -4.71
CA ALA A 69 6.75 -5.33 -4.41
C ALA A 69 6.72 -4.47 -5.69
N ASN A 70 7.35 -4.92 -6.77
CA ASN A 70 7.34 -4.18 -8.04
C ASN A 70 5.94 -4.14 -8.67
N ARG A 71 5.19 -5.21 -8.56
CA ARG A 71 3.79 -5.23 -9.02
C ARG A 71 2.93 -4.26 -8.21
N ALA A 72 3.13 -4.21 -6.90
CA ALA A 72 2.43 -3.27 -6.04
C ALA A 72 2.81 -1.81 -6.34
N ARG A 73 4.08 -1.54 -6.62
CA ARG A 73 4.54 -0.20 -7.04
C ARG A 73 3.87 0.24 -8.33
N GLU A 74 3.83 -0.65 -9.32
CA GLU A 74 3.18 -0.36 -10.59
C GLU A 74 1.70 -0.07 -10.40
N ALA A 75 1.02 -0.87 -9.57
CA ALA A 75 -0.39 -0.64 -9.25
C ALA A 75 -0.61 0.74 -8.61
N MET A 76 0.22 1.11 -7.63
CA MET A 76 0.10 2.42 -6.98
C MET A 76 0.36 3.56 -7.95
N PHE A 77 1.33 3.40 -8.84
CA PHE A 77 1.61 4.38 -9.88
C PHE A 77 0.40 4.58 -10.80
N ASN A 78 -0.26 3.49 -11.17
CA ASN A 78 -1.42 3.52 -12.03
C ASN A 78 -2.69 4.05 -11.34
N ALA A 79 -2.68 4.17 -10.01
CA ALA A 79 -3.79 4.75 -9.26
C ALA A 79 -3.92 6.26 -9.45
N ARG A 80 -2.86 6.93 -9.89
CA ARG A 80 -2.86 8.39 -10.07
C ARG A 80 -3.94 8.83 -11.05
N GLY A 81 -4.71 9.83 -10.64
CA GLY A 81 -5.77 10.37 -11.48
C GLY A 81 -6.91 9.41 -11.75
N THR A 82 -7.20 8.53 -10.79
CA THR A 82 -8.29 7.56 -10.90
C THR A 82 -9.18 7.59 -9.67
N TRP A 83 -10.38 7.04 -9.84
CA TRP A 83 -11.28 6.75 -8.72
C TRP A 83 -10.97 5.37 -8.18
N ILE A 84 -10.76 5.28 -6.86
CA ILE A 84 -10.78 4.01 -6.15
C ILE A 84 -12.05 4.00 -5.32
N GLY A 85 -13.06 3.26 -5.76
CA GLY A 85 -14.39 3.37 -5.18
C GLY A 85 -14.90 4.81 -5.27
N ARG A 86 -15.14 5.43 -4.13
CA ARG A 86 -15.65 6.81 -4.05
C ARG A 86 -14.57 7.82 -3.72
N THR A 87 -13.31 7.42 -3.79
CA THR A 87 -12.16 8.27 -3.46
C THR A 87 -11.38 8.63 -4.71
N TRP A 88 -11.18 9.92 -4.94
CA TRP A 88 -10.35 10.40 -6.04
C TRP A 88 -8.90 10.43 -5.61
N VAL A 89 -8.03 9.70 -6.33
CA VAL A 89 -6.58 9.71 -6.12
C VAL A 89 -5.97 10.79 -6.99
N ARG A 90 -5.44 11.83 -6.33
CA ARG A 90 -4.78 12.93 -7.04
C ARG A 90 -3.40 12.55 -7.52
N TRP A 91 -2.64 11.85 -6.66
CA TRP A 91 -1.24 11.54 -6.96
C TRP A 91 -0.73 10.39 -6.09
N TRP A 92 0.31 9.76 -6.55
CA TRP A 92 1.14 8.84 -5.79
C TRP A 92 2.59 9.24 -5.98
N GLU A 93 3.33 9.42 -4.89
CA GLU A 93 4.76 9.73 -4.91
C GLU A 93 5.48 8.68 -4.09
N GLU A 94 6.39 7.93 -4.74
CA GLU A 94 7.24 7.00 -4.03
C GLU A 94 8.36 7.77 -3.34
N VAL A 95 8.52 7.58 -2.04
CA VAL A 95 9.57 8.26 -1.25
C VAL A 95 10.66 7.32 -0.78
N GLY A 96 10.47 6.02 -0.95
CA GLY A 96 11.48 5.01 -0.68
C GLY A 96 11.16 3.77 -1.49
N GLY A 97 12.08 3.38 -2.37
CA GLY A 97 11.93 2.19 -3.20
C GLY A 97 12.01 0.90 -2.38
N PRO A 98 11.79 -0.26 -3.03
CA PRO A 98 11.79 -1.53 -2.31
C PRO A 98 13.12 -1.79 -1.63
N ALA A 99 13.04 -2.14 -0.35
CA ALA A 99 14.19 -2.52 0.45
C ALA A 99 13.88 -3.81 1.19
N PHE A 100 14.91 -4.63 1.35
CA PHE A 100 14.81 -5.87 2.11
C PHE A 100 14.78 -5.56 3.60
N PHE A 101 13.68 -5.95 4.26
CA PHE A 101 13.53 -5.80 5.71
C PHE A 101 13.18 -7.17 6.29
N PRO A 102 14.14 -7.89 6.87
CA PRO A 102 13.82 -9.14 7.54
C PRO A 102 12.92 -8.90 8.74
N ASP A 103 11.90 -9.74 8.88
CA ASP A 103 11.01 -9.72 10.03
C ASP A 103 11.36 -10.92 10.91
N PRO A 104 11.97 -10.70 12.11
CA PRO A 104 12.41 -11.80 12.96
C PRO A 104 11.26 -12.62 13.53
N ASP A 105 10.04 -12.08 13.54
CA ASP A 105 8.88 -12.77 14.09
C ASP A 105 8.16 -13.63 13.06
N ILE A 106 8.53 -13.50 11.78
CA ILE A 106 7.88 -14.20 10.68
C ILE A 106 8.95 -14.89 9.83
N SER A 107 8.77 -16.19 9.59
CA SER A 107 9.64 -16.95 8.69
C SER A 107 9.26 -16.66 7.23
N ALA A 108 9.54 -15.43 6.79
CA ALA A 108 9.23 -14.97 5.45
C ALA A 108 10.20 -13.89 5.04
N THR A 109 10.32 -13.68 3.73
CA THR A 109 11.08 -12.56 3.19
C THR A 109 10.14 -11.39 2.98
N ARG A 110 10.55 -10.21 3.46
CA ARG A 110 9.80 -8.97 3.28
C ARG A 110 10.60 -7.97 2.48
N TYR A 111 10.01 -7.46 1.40
CA TYR A 111 10.43 -6.24 0.73
C TYR A 111 9.37 -5.18 0.98
N GLN A 112 9.77 -3.98 1.33
CA GLN A 112 8.82 -2.90 1.55
C GLN A 112 9.22 -1.63 0.83
N PHE A 113 8.23 -0.84 0.46
CA PHE A 113 8.42 0.49 -0.09
C PHE A 113 7.46 1.46 0.56
N THR A 114 7.76 2.74 0.43
CA THR A 114 7.03 3.79 1.11
C THR A 114 6.63 4.85 0.09
N GLY A 115 5.45 5.41 0.24
CA GLY A 115 5.00 6.46 -0.64
C GLY A 115 3.88 7.29 -0.03
N ILE A 116 3.62 8.42 -0.67
CA ILE A 116 2.56 9.34 -0.29
C ILE A 116 1.41 9.20 -1.28
N LEU A 117 0.25 8.81 -0.76
CA LEU A 117 -0.99 8.72 -1.53
C LEU A 117 -1.80 10.00 -1.31
N THR A 118 -1.82 10.88 -2.28
CA THR A 118 -2.57 12.12 -2.18
C THR A 118 -4.00 11.91 -2.67
N VAL A 119 -4.96 12.12 -1.79
CA VAL A 119 -6.38 11.86 -2.07
C VAL A 119 -7.24 13.09 -1.80
N ALA A 120 -8.34 13.21 -2.54
CA ALA A 120 -9.35 14.19 -2.23
C ALA A 120 -10.12 13.77 -0.96
N THR A 121 -10.40 14.74 -0.09
CA THR A 121 -11.15 14.46 1.13
C THR A 121 -12.66 14.37 0.90
N ASN A 122 -13.12 14.85 -0.26
CA ASN A 122 -14.52 14.70 -0.66
C ASN A 122 -14.68 13.36 -1.40
N THR A 123 -15.58 12.54 -0.91
CA THR A 123 -15.95 11.30 -1.60
C THR A 123 -17.10 11.54 -2.56
N ALA A 124 -17.13 10.81 -3.65
CA ALA A 124 -18.23 10.89 -4.60
C ALA A 124 -19.53 10.32 -4.03
#